data_f99c059ecfed2c0e1a3a830b521d9280
#
_entry.id   f99c059ecfed2c0e1a3a830b521d9280
#
_cell.length_a   1.000
_cell.length_b   1.000
_cell.length_c   1.000
_cell.angle_alpha   90.00
_cell.angle_beta   90.00
_cell.angle_gamma   90.00
#
_symmetry.space_group_name_H-M   'P 1'
#
loop_
_entity.id
_entity.type
_entity.pdbx_description
1 polymer ?
#
loop_
_entity_poly.entity_id
_entity_poly.type
_entity_poly.pdbx_seq_one_letter_code
_entity_poly.pdbx_strand_id
1 'polypeptide(L)'
;VIKLKEQYGYSDLLLCPETMGKKAQLGDLEEIIQMCNLGGEDIVPCIDFGHLNSRDLGIYHTKDDYKRTIDRLIEGVGESKADRMHVHFSKIQYTANGELRHLTFDDDIYGPDFEPLMEVFAEYKLNPYIVCESAGTQTRDALMMKKYYDSIK
;
A
#
# COMPACT_ATOMS: atom_id res chain seq x y z
N VAL A 1 14.08 2.88 -16.96
CA VAL A 1 12.67 2.56 -17.28
C VAL A 1 12.00 3.75 -17.97
N ILE A 2 12.07 5.00 -17.46
CA ILE A 2 11.42 6.19 -18.04
C ILE A 2 11.79 6.38 -19.52
N LYS A 3 13.08 6.35 -19.85
CA LYS A 3 13.55 6.44 -21.26
C LYS A 3 13.00 5.34 -22.17
N LEU A 4 12.81 4.13 -21.65
CA LEU A 4 12.21 3.04 -22.40
C LEU A 4 10.71 3.26 -22.64
N LYS A 5 10.03 3.80 -21.64
CA LYS A 5 8.61 4.19 -21.72
C LYS A 5 8.39 5.16 -22.91
N GLU A 6 9.18 6.21 -22.97
CA GLU A 6 9.15 7.17 -24.07
C GLU A 6 9.50 6.52 -25.44
N GLN A 7 10.59 5.74 -25.48
CA GLN A 7 11.06 5.06 -26.69
C GLN A 7 10.02 4.15 -27.31
N TYR A 8 9.20 3.47 -26.50
CA TYR A 8 8.18 2.54 -26.95
C TYR A 8 6.76 3.13 -27.03
N GLY A 9 6.61 4.45 -26.88
CA GLY A 9 5.32 5.13 -27.01
C GLY A 9 4.36 4.94 -25.84
N TYR A 10 4.87 4.62 -24.64
CA TYR A 10 4.09 4.44 -23.41
C TYR A 10 4.21 5.64 -22.47
N SER A 11 4.30 6.86 -23.03
CA SER A 11 4.50 8.09 -22.24
C SER A 11 3.44 8.30 -21.17
N ASP A 12 2.22 7.85 -21.40
CA ASP A 12 1.08 8.09 -20.48
C ASP A 12 0.96 7.05 -19.34
N LEU A 13 1.79 5.98 -19.35
CA LEU A 13 1.76 4.98 -18.29
C LEU A 13 2.44 5.53 -17.03
N LEU A 14 1.78 5.37 -15.90
CA LEU A 14 2.40 5.54 -14.58
C LEU A 14 3.15 4.27 -14.17
N LEU A 15 4.26 4.45 -13.50
CA LEU A 15 5.04 3.36 -12.91
C LEU A 15 4.81 3.40 -11.40
N CYS A 16 4.44 2.27 -10.83
CA CYS A 16 4.06 2.19 -9.42
C CYS A 16 4.99 1.20 -8.70
N PRO A 17 6.19 1.64 -8.24
CA PRO A 17 7.05 0.78 -7.43
C PRO A 17 6.33 0.43 -6.13
N GLU A 18 6.39 -0.84 -5.76
CA GLU A 18 5.64 -1.40 -4.66
C GLU A 18 6.51 -1.64 -3.42
N THR A 19 5.95 -1.38 -2.25
CA THR A 19 6.56 -1.80 -0.98
C THR A 19 6.56 -3.33 -0.85
N MET A 20 7.68 -3.91 -0.39
CA MET A 20 7.92 -5.35 -0.34
C MET A 20 7.95 -5.90 1.08
N GLY A 21 7.35 -7.07 1.28
CA GLY A 21 7.17 -7.67 2.60
C GLY A 21 8.41 -8.39 3.18
N LYS A 22 9.39 -8.76 2.36
CA LYS A 22 10.61 -9.44 2.83
C LYS A 22 11.70 -8.43 3.13
N LYS A 23 12.31 -8.51 4.31
CA LYS A 23 13.38 -7.59 4.76
C LYS A 23 14.59 -7.50 3.84
N ALA A 24 14.90 -8.58 3.13
CA ALA A 24 16.04 -8.63 2.20
C ALA A 24 15.75 -8.09 0.80
N GLN A 25 14.49 -7.71 0.51
CA GLN A 25 14.11 -7.13 -0.78
C GLN A 25 14.16 -5.60 -0.69
N LEU A 26 14.54 -4.97 -1.81
CA LEU A 26 14.36 -3.54 -2.03
C LEU A 26 12.86 -3.23 -2.04
N GLY A 27 12.42 -2.20 -1.34
CA GLY A 27 11.02 -1.79 -1.28
C GLY A 27 10.51 -1.55 0.14
N ASP A 28 11.33 -0.98 1.04
CA ASP A 28 10.77 -0.34 2.22
C ASP A 28 10.14 1.02 1.86
N LEU A 29 9.45 1.64 2.80
CA LEU A 29 8.74 2.90 2.56
C LEU A 29 9.67 4.01 2.06
N GLU A 30 10.86 4.14 2.65
CA GLU A 30 11.82 5.16 2.29
C GLU A 30 12.42 4.94 0.89
N GLU A 31 12.68 3.70 0.52
CA GLU A 31 13.14 3.32 -0.81
C GLU A 31 12.08 3.64 -1.87
N ILE A 32 10.81 3.38 -1.61
CA ILE A 32 9.70 3.75 -2.51
C ILE A 32 9.57 5.27 -2.66
N ILE A 33 9.66 6.02 -1.56
CA ILE A 33 9.67 7.49 -1.60
C ILE A 33 10.82 7.99 -2.48
N GLN A 34 12.03 7.45 -2.32
CA GLN A 34 13.18 7.82 -3.13
C GLN A 34 12.96 7.51 -4.62
N MET A 35 12.41 6.33 -4.96
CA MET A 35 12.10 5.97 -6.34
C MET A 35 11.09 6.93 -6.96
N CYS A 36 10.04 7.31 -6.22
CA CYS A 36 9.04 8.27 -6.69
C CYS A 36 9.65 9.66 -6.96
N ASN A 37 10.61 10.09 -6.14
CA ASN A 37 11.28 11.37 -6.32
C ASN A 37 12.27 11.36 -7.50
N LEU A 38 12.95 10.24 -7.74
CA LEU A 38 13.86 10.10 -8.88
C LEU A 38 13.13 10.09 -10.24
N GLY A 39 11.90 9.60 -10.27
CA GLY A 39 11.14 9.42 -11.50
C GLY A 39 10.23 10.57 -11.91
N GLY A 40 10.22 11.67 -11.15
CA GLY A 40 9.33 12.81 -11.43
C GLY A 40 7.85 12.40 -11.36
N GLU A 41 7.01 13.02 -12.19
CA GLU A 41 5.55 12.76 -12.20
C GLU A 41 5.14 11.38 -12.77
N ASP A 42 6.06 10.70 -13.43
CA ASP A 42 5.81 9.39 -14.03
C ASP A 42 5.79 8.23 -13.04
N ILE A 43 6.29 8.44 -11.82
CA ILE A 43 6.34 7.41 -10.78
C ILE A 43 5.50 7.85 -9.59
N VAL A 44 4.49 7.03 -9.26
CA VAL A 44 3.63 7.17 -8.10
C VAL A 44 3.76 5.94 -7.18
N PRO A 45 3.61 6.09 -5.86
CA PRO A 45 3.83 4.96 -4.97
C PRO A 45 2.75 3.88 -5.11
N CYS A 46 3.14 2.61 -4.96
CA CYS A 46 2.27 1.50 -4.63
C CYS A 46 2.58 1.04 -3.21
N ILE A 47 1.65 1.25 -2.29
CA ILE A 47 1.81 0.90 -0.88
C ILE A 47 1.02 -0.37 -0.58
N ASP A 48 1.71 -1.47 -0.35
CA ASP A 48 1.11 -2.67 0.22
C ASP A 48 1.26 -2.64 1.73
N PHE A 49 0.14 -2.45 2.43
CA PHE A 49 0.11 -2.39 3.89
C PHE A 49 0.31 -3.76 4.54
N GLY A 50 -0.06 -4.85 3.87
CA GLY A 50 0.27 -6.20 4.30
C GLY A 50 1.77 -6.46 4.26
N HIS A 51 2.44 -6.02 3.18
CA HIS A 51 3.89 -6.10 3.06
C HIS A 51 4.60 -5.30 4.13
N LEU A 52 4.25 -4.03 4.33
CA LEU A 52 4.86 -3.21 5.38
C LEU A 52 4.63 -3.81 6.77
N ASN A 53 3.39 -4.27 7.05
CA ASN A 53 3.08 -4.93 8.32
C ASN A 53 3.95 -6.18 8.55
N SER A 54 4.10 -7.00 7.52
CA SER A 54 4.89 -8.24 7.61
C SER A 54 6.40 -7.99 7.71
N ARG A 55 6.90 -6.99 6.98
CA ARG A 55 8.31 -6.57 7.00
C ARG A 55 8.75 -6.13 8.39
N ASP A 56 7.88 -5.39 9.07
CA ASP A 56 8.14 -4.82 10.40
C ASP A 56 7.52 -5.63 11.54
N LEU A 57 7.11 -6.87 11.25
CA LEU A 57 6.67 -7.88 12.21
C LEU A 57 5.39 -7.49 12.98
N GLY A 58 4.46 -6.84 12.31
CA GLY A 58 3.16 -6.52 12.87
C GLY A 58 3.11 -5.12 13.50
N ILE A 59 3.20 -4.07 12.70
CA ILE A 59 3.21 -2.68 13.18
C ILE A 59 1.84 -1.99 13.13
N TYR A 60 0.89 -2.51 12.34
CA TYR A 60 -0.41 -1.86 12.15
C TYR A 60 -1.46 -2.45 13.08
N HIS A 61 -1.72 -1.77 14.21
CA HIS A 61 -2.72 -2.14 15.21
C HIS A 61 -3.80 -1.07 15.39
N THR A 62 -3.45 0.19 15.12
CA THR A 62 -4.32 1.34 15.38
C THR A 62 -4.35 2.28 14.18
N LYS A 63 -5.33 3.16 14.15
CA LYS A 63 -5.42 4.23 13.16
C LYS A 63 -4.15 5.10 13.10
N ASP A 64 -3.54 5.38 14.25
CA ASP A 64 -2.33 6.20 14.32
C ASP A 64 -1.11 5.52 13.70
N ASP A 65 -1.08 4.19 13.66
CA ASP A 65 -0.03 3.45 12.96
C ASP A 65 -0.08 3.71 11.46
N TYR A 66 -1.28 3.65 10.88
CA TYR A 66 -1.50 3.96 9.46
C TYR A 66 -1.25 5.45 9.16
N LYS A 67 -1.69 6.35 10.04
CA LYS A 67 -1.42 7.79 9.90
C LYS A 67 0.07 8.08 9.77
N ARG A 68 0.91 7.49 10.62
CA ARG A 68 2.37 7.69 10.53
C ARG A 68 2.93 7.34 9.15
N THR A 69 2.45 6.25 8.55
CA THR A 69 2.89 5.85 7.20
C THR A 69 2.38 6.83 6.14
N ILE A 70 1.11 7.22 6.20
CA ILE A 70 0.51 8.16 5.25
C ILE A 70 1.13 9.55 5.39
N ASP A 71 1.34 10.05 6.59
CA ASP A 71 2.00 11.34 6.85
C ASP A 71 3.42 11.33 6.28
N ARG A 72 4.18 10.27 6.54
CA ARG A 72 5.54 10.11 6.01
C ARG A 72 5.55 10.06 4.48
N LEU A 73 4.57 9.37 3.89
CA LEU A 73 4.43 9.31 2.43
C LEU A 73 4.13 10.70 1.85
N ILE A 74 3.13 11.40 2.40
CA ILE A 74 2.76 12.75 1.97
C ILE A 74 3.96 13.71 2.09
N GLU A 75 4.67 13.69 3.20
CA GLU A 75 5.89 14.48 3.41
C GLU A 75 6.95 14.16 2.35
N GLY A 76 7.10 12.89 1.98
CA GLY A 76 8.16 12.42 1.10
C GLY A 76 7.89 12.64 -0.38
N VAL A 77 6.66 12.46 -0.86
CA VAL A 77 6.31 12.52 -2.29
C VAL A 77 5.37 13.66 -2.66
N GLY A 78 4.79 14.35 -1.67
CA GLY A 78 3.78 15.39 -1.82
C GLY A 78 2.35 14.86 -1.94
N GLU A 79 1.37 15.70 -1.58
CA GLU A 79 -0.07 15.33 -1.56
C GLU A 79 -0.56 14.81 -2.92
N SER A 80 -0.17 15.45 -4.03
CA SER A 80 -0.63 15.07 -5.37
C SER A 80 -0.26 13.64 -5.76
N LYS A 81 0.93 13.17 -5.39
CA LYS A 81 1.36 11.79 -5.65
C LYS A 81 0.74 10.82 -4.66
N ALA A 82 0.64 11.23 -3.39
CA ALA A 82 -0.01 10.43 -2.36
C ALA A 82 -1.49 10.18 -2.67
N ASP A 83 -2.22 11.18 -3.19
CA ASP A 83 -3.63 11.02 -3.58
C ASP A 83 -3.81 10.05 -4.76
N ARG A 84 -2.81 9.94 -5.63
CA ARG A 84 -2.80 9.03 -6.78
C ARG A 84 -2.14 7.68 -6.51
N MET A 85 -1.79 7.38 -5.26
CA MET A 85 -1.13 6.12 -4.92
C MET A 85 -1.99 4.90 -5.28
N HIS A 86 -1.33 3.82 -5.63
CA HIS A 86 -1.94 2.51 -5.58
C HIS A 86 -1.77 1.93 -4.18
N VAL A 87 -2.74 1.16 -3.76
CA VAL A 87 -2.71 0.44 -2.48
C VAL A 87 -2.98 -1.02 -2.74
N HIS A 88 -2.07 -1.87 -2.29
CA HIS A 88 -2.35 -3.29 -2.16
C HIS A 88 -2.68 -3.61 -0.70
N PHE A 89 -3.56 -4.57 -0.50
CA PHE A 89 -3.98 -4.94 0.84
C PHE A 89 -4.34 -6.42 0.94
N SER A 90 -3.75 -7.07 1.92
CA SER A 90 -4.17 -8.39 2.42
C SER A 90 -3.62 -8.58 3.83
N LYS A 91 -4.18 -9.53 4.58
CA LYS A 91 -3.48 -10.05 5.76
C LYS A 91 -2.33 -10.94 5.29
N ILE A 92 -1.20 -10.90 6.00
CA ILE A 92 0.00 -11.64 5.61
C ILE A 92 0.58 -12.39 6.80
N GLN A 93 0.77 -13.70 6.63
CA GLN A 93 1.59 -14.48 7.55
C GLN A 93 3.05 -14.11 7.37
N TYR A 94 3.78 -13.89 8.47
CA TYR A 94 5.18 -13.50 8.44
C TYR A 94 6.04 -14.29 9.43
N THR A 95 7.35 -14.22 9.21
CA THR A 95 8.40 -14.76 10.07
C THR A 95 9.38 -13.65 10.43
N ALA A 96 10.43 -13.95 11.17
CA ALA A 96 11.50 -12.98 11.46
C ALA A 96 12.14 -12.33 10.22
N ASN A 97 12.00 -12.96 9.04
CA ASN A 97 12.48 -12.47 7.75
C ASN A 97 11.43 -11.64 6.95
N GLY A 98 10.29 -11.38 7.54
CA GLY A 98 9.15 -10.72 6.91
C GLY A 98 8.16 -11.69 6.30
N GLU A 99 7.52 -11.29 5.22
CA GLU A 99 6.46 -12.00 4.52
C GLU A 99 6.74 -13.48 4.24
N LEU A 100 5.73 -14.32 4.48
CA LEU A 100 5.71 -15.73 4.11
C LEU A 100 4.65 -16.02 3.05
N ARG A 101 3.41 -15.56 3.23
CA ARG A 101 2.29 -15.75 2.29
C ARG A 101 1.12 -14.82 2.60
N HIS A 102 0.36 -14.48 1.57
CA HIS A 102 -0.92 -13.79 1.69
C HIS A 102 -1.97 -14.69 2.32
N LEU A 103 -2.83 -14.08 3.12
CA LEU A 103 -3.97 -14.69 3.80
C LEU A 103 -5.27 -14.02 3.33
N THR A 104 -6.39 -14.40 3.91
CA THR A 104 -7.69 -13.76 3.72
C THR A 104 -8.04 -12.89 4.92
N PHE A 105 -9.07 -12.05 4.82
CA PHE A 105 -9.54 -11.25 5.96
C PHE A 105 -10.13 -12.08 7.10
N ASP A 106 -10.44 -13.36 6.85
CA ASP A 106 -10.92 -14.29 7.89
C ASP A 106 -9.80 -14.76 8.85
N ASP A 107 -8.54 -14.45 8.60
CA ASP A 107 -7.45 -14.82 9.50
C ASP A 107 -7.51 -13.99 10.79
N ASP A 108 -7.40 -14.65 11.94
CA ASP A 108 -7.51 -14.04 13.27
C ASP A 108 -6.13 -13.81 13.93
N ILE A 109 -5.06 -14.35 13.34
CA ILE A 109 -3.72 -14.37 13.95
C ILE A 109 -2.86 -13.24 13.39
N TYR A 110 -2.93 -13.04 12.08
CA TYR A 110 -2.11 -12.07 11.37
C TYR A 110 -2.95 -10.89 10.88
N GLY A 111 -2.33 -9.72 10.87
CA GLY A 111 -2.88 -8.50 10.30
C GLY A 111 -2.28 -8.16 8.94
N PRO A 112 -2.45 -6.93 8.52
CA PRO A 112 -3.15 -5.86 9.24
C PRO A 112 -4.69 -5.92 9.06
N ASP A 113 -5.44 -5.21 9.92
CA ASP A 113 -6.87 -4.97 9.72
C ASP A 113 -7.09 -3.73 8.86
N PHE A 114 -8.09 -3.75 7.99
CA PHE A 114 -8.30 -2.69 7.00
C PHE A 114 -9.10 -1.49 7.53
N GLU A 115 -9.93 -1.68 8.55
CA GLU A 115 -10.85 -0.67 9.06
C GLU A 115 -10.13 0.62 9.47
N PRO A 116 -9.04 0.58 10.25
CA PRO A 116 -8.34 1.80 10.63
C PRO A 116 -7.72 2.53 9.41
N LEU A 117 -7.29 1.79 8.39
CA LEU A 117 -6.79 2.39 7.14
C LEU A 117 -7.89 3.14 6.38
N MET A 118 -9.08 2.54 6.28
CA MET A 118 -10.23 3.19 5.63
C MET A 118 -10.62 4.48 6.35
N GLU A 119 -10.55 4.50 7.68
CA GLU A 119 -10.78 5.71 8.48
C GLU A 119 -9.74 6.81 8.20
N VAL A 120 -8.47 6.44 8.00
CA VAL A 120 -7.43 7.42 7.61
C VAL A 120 -7.71 7.98 6.24
N PHE A 121 -8.05 7.16 5.26
CA PHE A 121 -8.38 7.64 3.91
C PHE A 121 -9.60 8.58 3.91
N ALA A 122 -10.63 8.28 4.70
CA ALA A 122 -11.79 9.16 4.85
C ALA A 122 -11.42 10.50 5.51
N GLU A 123 -10.62 10.48 6.58
CA GLU A 123 -10.18 11.68 7.30
C GLU A 123 -9.32 12.59 6.41
N TYR A 124 -8.37 12.01 5.66
CA TYR A 124 -7.44 12.74 4.80
C TYR A 124 -8.02 13.06 3.42
N LYS A 125 -9.21 12.53 3.11
CA LYS A 125 -9.89 12.65 1.81
C LYS A 125 -9.04 12.15 0.64
N LEU A 126 -8.24 11.13 0.88
CA LEU A 126 -7.45 10.46 -0.14
C LEU A 126 -8.32 9.50 -0.96
N ASN A 127 -8.00 9.37 -2.25
CA ASN A 127 -8.75 8.53 -3.19
C ASN A 127 -7.86 7.52 -3.92
N PRO A 128 -7.16 6.64 -3.19
CA PRO A 128 -6.26 5.66 -3.80
C PRO A 128 -7.01 4.61 -4.60
N TYR A 129 -6.31 3.99 -5.55
CA TYR A 129 -6.77 2.74 -6.17
C TYR A 129 -6.37 1.56 -5.29
N ILE A 130 -7.35 0.83 -4.75
CA ILE A 130 -7.10 -0.28 -3.82
C ILE A 130 -7.34 -1.62 -4.51
N VAL A 131 -6.34 -2.51 -4.43
CA VAL A 131 -6.42 -3.89 -4.90
C VAL A 131 -6.19 -4.83 -3.71
N CYS A 132 -7.10 -5.79 -3.50
CA CYS A 132 -6.89 -6.84 -2.51
C CYS A 132 -6.10 -7.99 -3.11
N GLU A 133 -5.06 -8.44 -2.40
CA GLU A 133 -4.20 -9.57 -2.77
C GLU A 133 -4.42 -10.82 -1.90
N SER A 134 -5.60 -10.89 -1.27
CA SER A 134 -6.00 -12.02 -0.43
C SER A 134 -5.96 -13.35 -1.17
N ALA A 135 -5.59 -14.42 -0.48
CA ALA A 135 -5.47 -15.76 -1.05
C ALA A 135 -6.84 -16.37 -1.45
N GLY A 136 -7.31 -16.03 -2.66
CA GLY A 136 -8.54 -16.57 -3.26
C GLY A 136 -9.83 -15.83 -2.89
N THR A 137 -9.78 -14.77 -2.09
CA THR A 137 -10.99 -14.01 -1.66
C THR A 137 -10.96 -12.53 -2.07
N GLN A 138 -10.12 -12.16 -3.05
CA GLN A 138 -9.83 -10.78 -3.45
C GLN A 138 -11.10 -9.94 -3.63
N THR A 139 -12.06 -10.44 -4.41
CA THR A 139 -13.31 -9.72 -4.71
C THR A 139 -14.18 -9.53 -3.47
N ARG A 140 -14.29 -10.56 -2.61
CA ARG A 140 -15.05 -10.48 -1.37
C ARG A 140 -14.43 -9.46 -0.42
N ASP A 141 -13.13 -9.53 -0.24
CA ASP A 141 -12.40 -8.71 0.71
C ASP A 141 -12.38 -7.24 0.24
N ALA A 142 -12.21 -6.98 -1.06
CA ALA A 142 -12.39 -5.65 -1.64
C ALA A 142 -13.81 -5.08 -1.43
N LEU A 143 -14.83 -5.92 -1.54
CA LEU A 143 -16.21 -5.52 -1.26
C LEU A 143 -16.41 -5.20 0.23
N MET A 144 -15.74 -5.91 1.14
CA MET A 144 -15.78 -5.60 2.58
C MET A 144 -15.17 -4.24 2.86
N MET A 145 -13.98 -3.94 2.33
CA MET A 145 -13.34 -2.62 2.45
C MET A 145 -14.25 -1.51 1.92
N LYS A 146 -14.81 -1.69 0.71
CA LYS A 146 -15.71 -0.71 0.11
C LYS A 146 -16.94 -0.45 0.98
N LYS A 147 -17.62 -1.48 1.45
CA LYS A 147 -18.82 -1.34 2.31
C LYS A 147 -18.51 -0.61 3.61
N TYR A 148 -17.38 -0.93 4.23
CA TYR A 148 -16.95 -0.23 5.44
C TYR A 148 -16.69 1.25 5.16
N TYR A 149 -15.91 1.55 4.13
CA TYR A 149 -15.61 2.93 3.73
C TYR A 149 -16.88 3.74 3.44
N ASP A 150 -17.85 3.14 2.70
CA ASP A 150 -19.12 3.81 2.39
C ASP A 150 -19.96 4.07 3.67
N SER A 151 -19.77 3.30 4.74
CA SER A 151 -20.50 3.44 6.01
C SER A 151 -19.95 4.53 6.93
N ILE A 152 -18.71 4.96 6.73
CA ILE A 152 -18.02 5.96 7.56
C ILE A 152 -17.88 7.35 6.90
N LYS A 153 -18.35 7.49 5.66
CA LYS A 153 -18.37 8.74 4.89
C LYS A 153 -19.45 9.70 5.32
#